data_43bc99ced67ec56cd59f6079c30e818e
#
_entry.id   43bc99ced67ec56cd59f6079c30e818e
#
_cell.length_a   1.000
_cell.length_b   1.000
_cell.length_c   1.000
_cell.angle_alpha   90.00
_cell.angle_beta   90.00
_cell.angle_gamma   90.00
#
_symmetry.space_group_name_H-M   'P 1'
#
loop_
_entity.id
_entity.type
_entity.pdbx_description
1 polymer ?
#
loop_
_entity_poly.entity_id
_entity_poly.type
_entity_poly.pdbx_seq_one_letter_code
_entity_poly.pdbx_strand_id
1 'polypeptide(L)'
;MANNMKTQTAGAKPDRYASVRELYDWIYCLLFALIVCVILFAFVFHVIDVVGSSMVPTLHNGDKMLVSGLFYKPKAGDVVVFKKKEYDPNKALVKRVIATEGQEINMDFANGIVYIDGEAIAEPYINELTYNKLDFIGPKTVPEGCVFVMGDNRNASVDSRKNEIGMLDTRLILGRSYAVIYPLSVLRVIK
;
A
#
# COMPACT_ATOMS: atom_id res chain seq x y z
N MET A 1 11.20 84.94 1.01
CA MET A 1 10.51 84.30 2.20
C MET A 1 10.00 82.95 1.83
N ALA A 2 10.76 81.90 2.16
CA ALA A 2 10.37 80.53 1.85
C ALA A 2 9.82 79.90 3.10
N ASN A 3 8.54 79.50 3.04
CA ASN A 3 7.82 78.91 4.14
C ASN A 3 8.02 77.40 4.15
N ASN A 4 8.80 76.90 5.10
CA ASN A 4 9.19 75.51 5.24
C ASN A 4 8.08 74.77 6.01
N MET A 5 7.18 74.12 5.29
CA MET A 5 6.10 73.30 5.85
C MET A 5 6.68 71.94 6.21
N LYS A 6 7.05 71.74 7.47
CA LYS A 6 7.40 70.45 8.06
C LYS A 6 6.11 69.62 8.22
N THR A 7 5.94 68.65 7.34
CA THR A 7 4.94 67.58 7.56
C THR A 7 5.40 66.70 8.74
N GLN A 8 4.76 66.86 9.86
CA GLN A 8 4.90 65.93 10.99
C GLN A 8 4.22 64.61 10.60
N THR A 9 5.00 63.59 10.39
CA THR A 9 4.51 62.20 10.35
C THR A 9 4.07 61.83 11.80
N ALA A 10 2.75 61.74 11.97
CA ALA A 10 2.18 61.23 13.24
C ALA A 10 2.70 59.83 13.49
N GLY A 11 3.54 59.68 14.54
CA GLY A 11 4.01 58.37 14.99
C GLY A 11 2.84 57.50 15.37
N ALA A 12 2.63 56.40 14.61
CA ALA A 12 1.67 55.38 14.96
C ALA A 12 2.03 54.81 16.34
N LYS A 13 1.11 54.89 17.29
CA LYS A 13 1.30 54.25 18.61
C LYS A 13 1.59 52.77 18.39
N PRO A 14 2.58 52.18 19.06
CA PRO A 14 2.86 50.75 18.95
C PRO A 14 1.58 49.99 19.40
N ASP A 15 1.10 49.12 18.49
CA ASP A 15 -0.04 48.26 18.78
C ASP A 15 0.35 47.27 19.90
N ARG A 16 -0.12 47.51 21.11
CA ARG A 16 0.20 46.76 22.33
C ARG A 16 -0.19 45.26 22.20
N TYR A 17 -1.04 44.95 21.24
CA TYR A 17 -1.53 43.57 20.97
C TYR A 17 -1.02 42.98 19.68
N ALA A 18 -0.11 43.63 18.96
CA ALA A 18 0.43 43.13 17.68
C ALA A 18 1.05 41.74 17.85
N SER A 19 1.89 41.57 18.87
CA SER A 19 2.55 40.27 19.14
C SER A 19 1.56 39.15 19.50
N VAL A 20 0.49 39.51 20.21
CA VAL A 20 -0.56 38.55 20.59
C VAL A 20 -1.38 38.14 19.36
N ARG A 21 -1.69 39.08 18.48
CA ARG A 21 -2.41 38.81 17.24
C ARG A 21 -1.56 37.93 16.29
N GLU A 22 -0.28 38.24 16.13
CA GLU A 22 0.65 37.41 15.35
C GLU A 22 0.70 35.99 15.92
N LEU A 23 0.77 35.81 17.22
CA LEU A 23 0.74 34.50 17.87
C LEU A 23 -0.53 33.72 17.51
N TYR A 24 -1.71 34.36 17.58
CA TYR A 24 -2.97 33.73 17.19
C TYR A 24 -2.99 33.36 15.71
N ASP A 25 -2.49 34.21 14.82
CA ASP A 25 -2.40 33.93 13.38
C ASP A 25 -1.53 32.70 13.11
N TRP A 26 -0.39 32.56 13.79
CA TRP A 26 0.46 31.37 13.70
C TRP A 26 -0.25 30.12 14.23
N ILE A 27 -0.96 30.21 15.34
CA ILE A 27 -1.73 29.09 15.90
C ILE A 27 -2.84 28.65 14.93
N TYR A 28 -3.58 29.60 14.36
CA TYR A 28 -4.61 29.27 13.37
C TYR A 28 -4.02 28.62 12.11
N CYS A 29 -2.91 29.13 11.57
CA CYS A 29 -2.22 28.51 10.45
C CYS A 29 -1.78 27.08 10.77
N LEU A 30 -1.22 26.86 11.96
CA LEU A 30 -0.78 25.52 12.39
C LEU A 30 -1.96 24.58 12.53
N LEU A 31 -3.04 24.99 13.17
CA LEU A 31 -4.25 24.19 13.34
C LEU A 31 -4.89 23.86 11.99
N PHE A 32 -4.98 24.84 11.08
CA PHE A 32 -5.52 24.63 9.74
C PHE A 32 -4.67 23.62 8.96
N ALA A 33 -3.34 23.77 8.97
CA ALA A 33 -2.43 22.86 8.31
C ALA A 33 -2.56 21.45 8.90
N LEU A 34 -2.66 21.31 10.22
CA LEU A 34 -2.87 20.02 10.87
C LEU A 34 -4.18 19.35 10.45
N ILE A 35 -5.29 20.11 10.44
CA ILE A 35 -6.60 19.60 10.01
C ILE A 35 -6.52 19.12 8.55
N VAL A 36 -5.93 19.90 7.66
CA VAL A 36 -5.76 19.52 6.25
C VAL A 36 -4.92 18.25 6.13
N CYS A 37 -3.80 18.14 6.84
CA CYS A 37 -2.97 16.93 6.85
C CYS A 37 -3.74 15.71 7.34
N VAL A 38 -4.51 15.82 8.42
CA VAL A 38 -5.33 14.70 8.95
C VAL A 38 -6.37 14.26 7.94
N ILE A 39 -7.07 15.20 7.32
CA ILE A 39 -8.07 14.91 6.27
C ILE A 39 -7.41 14.21 5.10
N LEU A 40 -6.32 14.74 4.55
CA LEU A 40 -5.61 14.13 3.43
C LEU A 40 -5.14 12.72 3.78
N PHE A 41 -4.57 12.54 4.98
CA PHE A 41 -4.11 11.23 5.43
C PHE A 41 -5.26 10.22 5.54
N ALA A 42 -6.40 10.63 6.11
CA ALA A 42 -7.59 9.79 6.26
C ALA A 42 -8.19 9.34 4.91
N PHE A 43 -8.09 10.18 3.85
CA PHE A 43 -8.56 9.82 2.52
C PHE A 43 -7.57 8.95 1.73
N VAL A 44 -6.26 9.09 1.98
CA VAL A 44 -5.22 8.41 1.22
C VAL A 44 -4.93 7.02 1.77
N PHE A 45 -4.97 6.86 3.09
CA PHE A 45 -4.57 5.63 3.76
C PHE A 45 -5.73 4.94 4.45
N HIS A 46 -5.75 3.63 4.37
CA HIS A 46 -6.69 2.77 5.07
C HIS A 46 -5.93 1.78 5.96
N VAL A 47 -6.46 1.55 7.14
CA VAL A 47 -5.93 0.50 8.03
C VAL A 47 -6.74 -0.78 7.80
N ILE A 48 -6.06 -1.88 7.50
CA ILE A 48 -6.69 -3.18 7.24
C ILE A 48 -6.10 -4.22 8.17
N ASP A 49 -7.00 -5.02 8.77
CA ASP A 49 -6.62 -6.13 9.64
C ASP A 49 -6.24 -7.36 8.80
N VAL A 50 -5.12 -7.99 9.12
CA VAL A 50 -4.68 -9.24 8.52
C VAL A 50 -5.37 -10.41 9.20
N VAL A 51 -6.10 -11.22 8.42
CA VAL A 51 -6.76 -12.42 8.91
C VAL A 51 -6.23 -13.64 8.17
N GLY A 52 -5.74 -14.62 8.94
CA GLY A 52 -5.19 -15.86 8.41
C GLY A 52 -3.67 -15.86 8.33
N SER A 53 -3.13 -16.94 7.74
CA SER A 53 -1.69 -17.24 7.72
C SER A 53 -1.08 -17.26 6.31
N SER A 54 -1.84 -16.93 5.27
CA SER A 54 -1.40 -17.09 3.88
C SER A 54 -0.22 -16.18 3.47
N MET A 55 0.11 -15.17 4.29
CA MET A 55 1.21 -14.23 4.05
C MET A 55 2.36 -14.37 5.06
N VAL A 56 2.36 -15.44 5.87
CA VAL A 56 3.49 -15.77 6.76
C VAL A 56 4.71 -16.15 5.90
N PRO A 57 5.91 -15.64 6.21
CA PRO A 57 6.31 -14.89 7.41
C PRO A 57 6.15 -13.36 7.30
N THR A 58 5.76 -12.84 6.14
CA THR A 58 5.68 -11.38 5.91
C THR A 58 4.59 -10.73 6.75
N LEU A 59 3.41 -11.35 6.86
CA LEU A 59 2.29 -10.85 7.67
C LEU A 59 1.72 -11.97 8.52
N HIS A 60 1.35 -11.64 9.75
CA HIS A 60 0.75 -12.58 10.70
C HIS A 60 -0.70 -12.21 11.00
N ASN A 61 -1.47 -13.19 11.42
CA ASN A 61 -2.83 -12.97 11.86
C ASN A 61 -2.90 -11.96 13.01
N GLY A 62 -3.75 -10.93 12.88
CA GLY A 62 -3.88 -9.83 13.85
C GLY A 62 -3.00 -8.62 13.57
N ASP A 63 -2.08 -8.69 12.60
CA ASP A 63 -1.36 -7.50 12.14
C ASP A 63 -2.33 -6.47 11.58
N LYS A 64 -2.09 -5.18 11.83
CA LYS A 64 -2.76 -4.07 11.13
C LYS A 64 -1.81 -3.43 10.17
N MET A 65 -2.20 -3.33 8.91
CA MET A 65 -1.36 -2.77 7.87
C MET A 65 -1.94 -1.48 7.30
N LEU A 66 -1.04 -0.58 6.92
CA LEU A 66 -1.35 0.67 6.24
C LEU A 66 -1.38 0.43 4.75
N VAL A 67 -2.53 0.70 4.12
CA VAL A 67 -2.79 0.44 2.70
C VAL A 67 -3.17 1.73 2.00
N SER A 68 -2.66 1.95 0.79
CA SER A 68 -3.10 3.04 -0.08
C SER A 68 -3.24 2.58 -1.52
N GLY A 69 -4.32 3.03 -2.16
CA GLY A 69 -4.62 2.79 -3.58
C GLY A 69 -4.45 4.02 -4.46
N LEU A 70 -4.07 5.17 -3.89
CA LEU A 70 -4.02 6.43 -4.64
C LEU A 70 -2.95 6.37 -5.74
N PHE A 71 -3.39 6.50 -7.00
CA PHE A 71 -2.55 6.42 -8.21
C PHE A 71 -1.65 5.18 -8.30
N TYR A 72 -2.04 4.10 -7.63
CA TYR A 72 -1.24 2.90 -7.55
C TYR A 72 -1.32 2.08 -8.85
N LYS A 73 -0.14 1.66 -9.33
CA LYS A 73 0.02 0.66 -10.39
C LYS A 73 0.80 -0.52 -9.82
N PRO A 74 0.28 -1.75 -9.92
CA PRO A 74 0.93 -2.94 -9.36
C PRO A 74 2.30 -3.21 -10.00
N LYS A 75 3.25 -3.63 -9.16
CA LYS A 75 4.59 -4.06 -9.57
C LYS A 75 4.90 -5.41 -8.93
N ALA A 76 5.72 -6.21 -9.59
CA ALA A 76 6.23 -7.45 -9.02
C ALA A 76 6.91 -7.18 -7.68
N GLY A 77 6.60 -8.01 -6.68
CA GLY A 77 7.05 -7.87 -5.30
C GLY A 77 6.09 -7.11 -4.38
N ASP A 78 5.17 -6.31 -4.91
CA ASP A 78 4.23 -5.54 -4.08
C ASP A 78 3.24 -6.46 -3.34
N VAL A 79 2.98 -6.17 -2.07
CA VAL A 79 1.90 -6.80 -1.31
C VAL A 79 0.62 -5.98 -1.49
N VAL A 80 -0.39 -6.58 -2.08
CA VAL A 80 -1.65 -5.92 -2.45
C VAL A 80 -2.85 -6.49 -1.70
N VAL A 81 -3.83 -5.62 -1.47
CA VAL A 81 -5.14 -5.97 -0.93
C VAL A 81 -6.15 -5.87 -2.06
N PHE A 82 -6.96 -6.88 -2.23
CA PHE A 82 -8.00 -6.91 -3.26
C PHE A 82 -9.27 -7.61 -2.77
N LYS A 83 -10.37 -7.38 -3.48
CA LYS A 83 -11.64 -8.08 -3.28
C LYS A 83 -12.03 -8.80 -4.55
N LYS A 84 -12.34 -10.09 -4.43
CA LYS A 84 -12.87 -10.90 -5.53
C LYS A 84 -14.21 -11.51 -5.09
N LYS A 85 -15.28 -10.94 -5.60
CA LYS A 85 -16.65 -11.30 -5.19
C LYS A 85 -17.00 -12.74 -5.50
N GLU A 86 -16.44 -13.29 -6.57
CA GLU A 86 -16.64 -14.67 -7.00
C GLU A 86 -16.01 -15.67 -6.04
N TYR A 87 -14.99 -15.27 -5.28
CA TYR A 87 -14.35 -16.10 -4.26
C TYR A 87 -14.99 -15.90 -2.87
N ASP A 88 -15.04 -14.65 -2.40
CA ASP A 88 -15.70 -14.28 -1.14
C ASP A 88 -16.10 -12.79 -1.20
N PRO A 89 -17.41 -12.48 -1.28
CA PRO A 89 -17.88 -11.09 -1.44
C PRO A 89 -17.59 -10.21 -0.22
N ASN A 90 -17.41 -10.81 0.95
CA ASN A 90 -17.26 -10.08 2.22
C ASN A 90 -15.81 -9.97 2.67
N LYS A 91 -14.88 -10.65 2.00
CA LYS A 91 -13.49 -10.76 2.45
C LYS A 91 -12.52 -10.05 1.52
N ALA A 92 -11.68 -9.20 2.08
CA ALA A 92 -10.49 -8.71 1.40
C ALA A 92 -9.36 -9.74 1.54
N LEU A 93 -8.67 -10.01 0.44
CA LEU A 93 -7.52 -10.91 0.38
C LEU A 93 -6.25 -10.09 0.30
N VAL A 94 -5.20 -10.61 0.92
CA VAL A 94 -3.85 -10.02 0.87
C VAL A 94 -2.92 -11.02 0.21
N LYS A 95 -2.25 -10.61 -0.88
CA LYS A 95 -1.29 -11.45 -1.62
C LYS A 95 -0.15 -10.59 -2.17
N ARG A 96 0.92 -11.24 -2.58
CA ARG A 96 2.05 -10.62 -3.27
C ARG A 96 1.89 -10.74 -4.78
N VAL A 97 2.15 -9.67 -5.50
CA VAL A 97 2.24 -9.66 -6.96
C VAL A 97 3.52 -10.39 -7.37
N ILE A 98 3.38 -11.44 -8.16
CA ILE A 98 4.51 -12.25 -8.65
C ILE A 98 4.82 -11.90 -10.09
N ALA A 99 3.79 -11.76 -10.93
CA ALA A 99 3.95 -11.35 -12.32
C ALA A 99 2.93 -10.27 -12.69
N THR A 100 3.31 -9.40 -13.62
CA THR A 100 2.47 -8.34 -14.17
C THR A 100 2.14 -8.63 -15.64
N GLU A 101 1.27 -7.82 -16.24
CA GLU A 101 0.83 -7.97 -17.63
C GLU A 101 1.99 -8.20 -18.60
N GLY A 102 1.78 -9.09 -19.55
CA GLY A 102 2.72 -9.47 -20.60
C GLY A 102 3.76 -10.51 -20.18
N GLN A 103 4.01 -10.69 -18.86
CA GLN A 103 4.98 -11.66 -18.37
C GLN A 103 4.44 -13.09 -18.44
N GLU A 104 5.32 -14.04 -18.76
CA GLU A 104 5.03 -15.45 -18.66
C GLU A 104 5.39 -15.99 -17.28
N ILE A 105 4.46 -16.69 -16.64
CA ILE A 105 4.70 -17.37 -15.37
C ILE A 105 4.65 -18.89 -15.56
N ASN A 106 5.66 -19.57 -15.02
CA ASN A 106 5.74 -21.02 -14.96
C ASN A 106 6.25 -21.47 -13.58
N MET A 107 6.00 -22.73 -13.23
CA MET A 107 6.37 -23.29 -11.93
C MET A 107 6.84 -24.72 -12.06
N ASP A 108 7.98 -25.02 -11.46
CA ASP A 108 8.46 -26.39 -11.23
C ASP A 108 8.10 -26.80 -9.80
N PHE A 109 7.00 -27.51 -9.66
CA PHE A 109 6.51 -27.97 -8.35
C PHE A 109 7.32 -29.12 -7.76
N ALA A 110 8.15 -29.81 -8.57
CA ALA A 110 9.04 -30.85 -8.05
C ALA A 110 10.22 -30.23 -7.28
N ASN A 111 10.76 -29.13 -7.81
CA ASN A 111 11.86 -28.38 -7.21
C ASN A 111 11.37 -27.14 -6.41
N GLY A 112 10.08 -26.80 -6.52
CA GLY A 112 9.46 -25.69 -5.79
C GLY A 112 9.86 -24.31 -6.32
N ILE A 113 10.27 -24.20 -7.59
CA ILE A 113 10.82 -22.97 -8.20
C ILE A 113 9.77 -22.28 -9.04
N VAL A 114 9.68 -20.95 -8.93
CA VAL A 114 8.86 -20.09 -9.77
C VAL A 114 9.72 -19.39 -10.81
N TYR A 115 9.24 -19.39 -12.06
CA TYR A 115 9.91 -18.78 -13.20
C TYR A 115 9.04 -17.64 -13.76
N ILE A 116 9.67 -16.53 -14.08
CA ILE A 116 9.08 -15.39 -14.80
C ILE A 116 9.91 -15.16 -16.05
N ASP A 117 9.26 -15.18 -17.22
CA ASP A 117 9.90 -15.02 -18.53
C ASP A 117 11.08 -16.02 -18.74
N GLY A 118 10.94 -17.23 -18.18
CA GLY A 118 11.94 -18.31 -18.25
C GLY A 118 13.06 -18.22 -17.22
N GLU A 119 13.12 -17.16 -16.39
CA GLU A 119 14.13 -16.99 -15.36
C GLU A 119 13.59 -17.34 -13.97
N ALA A 120 14.35 -18.09 -13.17
CA ALA A 120 13.99 -18.40 -11.79
C ALA A 120 14.06 -17.13 -10.92
N ILE A 121 12.99 -16.81 -10.21
CA ILE A 121 12.96 -15.63 -9.35
C ILE A 121 13.50 -15.92 -7.95
N ALA A 122 14.21 -14.94 -7.36
CA ALA A 122 14.64 -15.00 -5.98
C ALA A 122 13.49 -14.56 -5.06
N GLU A 123 13.14 -15.41 -4.08
CA GLU A 123 11.96 -15.20 -3.22
C GLU A 123 12.35 -15.21 -1.72
N PRO A 124 13.11 -14.21 -1.26
CA PRO A 124 13.62 -14.18 0.13
C PRO A 124 12.51 -13.98 1.17
N TYR A 125 11.29 -13.71 0.73
CA TYR A 125 10.11 -13.45 1.56
C TYR A 125 9.27 -14.69 1.85
N ILE A 126 9.55 -15.84 1.20
CA ILE A 126 8.85 -17.09 1.47
C ILE A 126 9.56 -17.90 2.56
N ASN A 127 8.78 -18.71 3.29
CA ASN A 127 9.30 -19.61 4.31
C ASN A 127 9.65 -20.99 3.73
N GLU A 128 8.91 -21.40 2.70
CA GLU A 128 9.02 -22.68 2.03
C GLU A 128 8.89 -22.52 0.51
N LEU A 129 9.59 -23.36 -0.26
CA LEU A 129 9.46 -23.42 -1.70
C LEU A 129 8.04 -23.84 -2.15
N THR A 130 7.70 -23.56 -3.39
CA THR A 130 6.33 -23.70 -3.93
C THR A 130 6.06 -25.13 -4.40
N TYR A 131 5.59 -26.02 -3.54
CA TYR A 131 5.27 -27.41 -3.88
C TYR A 131 3.79 -27.63 -4.20
N ASN A 132 2.89 -26.85 -3.60
CA ASN A 132 1.45 -27.00 -3.79
C ASN A 132 1.02 -26.38 -5.12
N LYS A 133 0.66 -27.24 -6.07
CA LYS A 133 0.26 -26.86 -7.43
C LYS A 133 -1.12 -26.19 -7.48
N LEU A 134 -2.04 -26.60 -6.61
CA LEU A 134 -3.47 -26.30 -6.73
C LEU A 134 -3.98 -26.65 -8.15
N ASP A 135 -4.67 -25.72 -8.80
CA ASP A 135 -5.24 -25.90 -10.14
C ASP A 135 -4.32 -25.35 -11.25
N PHE A 136 -3.08 -24.96 -10.93
CA PHE A 136 -2.19 -24.31 -11.88
C PHE A 136 -1.76 -25.26 -12.98
N ILE A 137 -1.94 -24.81 -14.22
CA ILE A 137 -1.40 -25.46 -15.44
C ILE A 137 -0.64 -24.34 -16.17
N GLY A 138 0.68 -24.49 -16.28
CA GLY A 138 1.54 -23.51 -16.91
C GLY A 138 2.34 -24.10 -18.08
N PRO A 139 3.07 -23.25 -18.83
CA PRO A 139 3.21 -21.81 -18.58
C PRO A 139 1.93 -21.01 -18.89
N LYS A 140 1.80 -19.81 -18.30
CA LYS A 140 0.69 -18.86 -18.55
C LYS A 140 1.21 -17.44 -18.72
N THR A 141 0.76 -16.76 -19.76
CA THR A 141 1.01 -15.31 -19.91
C THR A 141 -0.04 -14.52 -19.15
N VAL A 142 0.41 -13.52 -18.40
CA VAL A 142 -0.49 -12.61 -17.66
C VAL A 142 -1.16 -11.66 -18.64
N PRO A 143 -2.50 -11.63 -18.75
CA PRO A 143 -3.22 -10.74 -19.66
C PRO A 143 -3.02 -9.27 -19.33
N GLU A 144 -3.27 -8.39 -20.32
CA GLU A 144 -3.31 -6.95 -20.12
C GLU A 144 -4.29 -6.56 -18.99
N GLY A 145 -3.91 -5.60 -18.16
CA GLY A 145 -4.68 -5.16 -17.00
C GLY A 145 -4.80 -6.18 -15.86
N CYS A 146 -4.08 -7.30 -15.92
CA CYS A 146 -4.08 -8.33 -14.88
C CYS A 146 -2.72 -8.46 -14.20
N VAL A 147 -2.73 -9.12 -13.03
CA VAL A 147 -1.54 -9.57 -12.32
C VAL A 147 -1.73 -10.99 -11.84
N PHE A 148 -0.62 -11.71 -11.64
CA PHE A 148 -0.59 -12.98 -10.96
C PHE A 148 -0.12 -12.79 -9.52
N VAL A 149 -0.92 -13.21 -8.55
CA VAL A 149 -0.63 -12.99 -7.13
C VAL A 149 -0.50 -14.32 -6.39
N MET A 150 0.43 -14.38 -5.43
CA MET A 150 0.61 -15.55 -4.56
C MET A 150 0.72 -15.14 -3.09
N GLY A 151 0.37 -16.04 -2.20
CA GLY A 151 0.70 -15.89 -0.78
C GLY A 151 2.17 -16.17 -0.52
N ASP A 152 2.75 -15.51 0.48
CA ASP A 152 4.13 -15.78 0.90
C ASP A 152 4.22 -17.15 1.61
N ASN A 153 3.15 -17.60 2.25
CA ASN A 153 2.99 -18.98 2.72
C ASN A 153 2.52 -19.88 1.57
N ARG A 154 3.44 -20.25 0.69
CA ARG A 154 3.22 -20.91 -0.58
C ARG A 154 2.32 -22.14 -0.52
N ASN A 155 2.52 -22.99 0.47
CA ASN A 155 1.83 -24.27 0.57
C ASN A 155 0.52 -24.18 1.36
N ALA A 156 0.23 -23.03 2.02
CA ALA A 156 -0.99 -22.77 2.79
C ALA A 156 -1.72 -21.49 2.31
N SER A 157 -1.70 -21.22 1.01
CA SER A 157 -2.36 -20.06 0.41
C SER A 157 -3.31 -20.46 -0.71
N VAL A 158 -4.50 -19.86 -0.73
CA VAL A 158 -5.38 -19.81 -1.90
C VAL A 158 -5.11 -18.50 -2.62
N ASP A 159 -4.64 -18.60 -3.87
CA ASP A 159 -4.16 -17.46 -4.65
C ASP A 159 -4.36 -17.73 -6.17
N SER A 160 -3.64 -17.02 -7.05
CA SER A 160 -3.82 -17.11 -8.50
C SER A 160 -3.56 -18.50 -9.09
N ARG A 161 -2.95 -19.42 -8.34
CA ARG A 161 -2.84 -20.83 -8.73
C ARG A 161 -4.19 -21.54 -8.68
N LYS A 162 -5.15 -21.06 -7.90
CA LYS A 162 -6.51 -21.57 -7.83
C LYS A 162 -7.37 -20.90 -8.89
N ASN A 163 -8.16 -21.66 -9.65
CA ASN A 163 -9.00 -21.12 -10.73
C ASN A 163 -10.00 -20.06 -10.24
N GLU A 164 -10.49 -20.17 -9.00
CA GLU A 164 -11.40 -19.21 -8.37
C GLU A 164 -10.78 -17.81 -8.25
N ILE A 165 -9.46 -17.71 -8.04
CA ILE A 165 -8.71 -16.45 -8.03
C ILE A 165 -8.19 -16.15 -9.45
N GLY A 166 -7.41 -17.06 -10.05
CA GLY A 166 -6.85 -16.94 -11.40
C GLY A 166 -6.07 -15.64 -11.61
N MET A 167 -6.05 -15.15 -12.84
CA MET A 167 -5.49 -13.84 -13.15
C MET A 167 -6.34 -12.75 -12.50
N LEU A 168 -5.70 -11.91 -11.69
CA LEU A 168 -6.38 -10.86 -10.93
C LEU A 168 -6.42 -9.57 -11.74
N ASP A 169 -7.62 -9.09 -12.07
CA ASP A 169 -7.82 -7.77 -12.67
C ASP A 169 -7.34 -6.67 -11.70
N THR A 170 -6.48 -5.78 -12.18
CA THR A 170 -5.91 -4.70 -11.37
C THR A 170 -6.94 -3.75 -10.78
N ARG A 171 -8.14 -3.65 -11.41
CA ARG A 171 -9.27 -2.85 -10.91
C ARG A 171 -9.87 -3.39 -9.61
N LEU A 172 -9.63 -4.66 -9.28
CA LEU A 172 -10.08 -5.28 -8.03
C LEU A 172 -9.14 -4.98 -6.86
N ILE A 173 -7.96 -4.40 -7.13
CA ILE A 173 -6.97 -4.04 -6.12
C ILE A 173 -7.42 -2.78 -5.40
N LEU A 174 -7.58 -2.88 -4.08
CA LEU A 174 -7.92 -1.75 -3.20
C LEU A 174 -6.70 -0.87 -2.93
N GLY A 175 -5.50 -1.45 -2.94
CA GLY A 175 -4.26 -0.74 -2.73
C GLY A 175 -3.08 -1.65 -2.40
N ARG A 176 -1.90 -1.02 -2.28
CA ARG A 176 -0.66 -1.62 -1.82
C ARG A 176 -0.53 -1.47 -0.31
N SER A 177 -0.02 -2.49 0.34
CA SER A 177 0.37 -2.43 1.75
C SER A 177 1.78 -1.86 1.87
N TYR A 178 1.95 -0.82 2.71
CA TYR A 178 3.21 -0.12 2.90
C TYR A 178 3.93 -0.51 4.17
N ALA A 179 3.18 -0.72 5.24
CA ALA A 179 3.76 -1.01 6.55
C ALA A 179 2.79 -1.78 7.44
N VAL A 180 3.34 -2.57 8.35
CA VAL A 180 2.63 -3.07 9.53
C VAL A 180 2.76 -2.01 10.62
N ILE A 181 1.61 -1.54 11.14
CA ILE A 181 1.53 -0.47 12.14
C ILE A 181 1.09 -0.96 13.53
N TYR A 182 0.60 -2.19 13.61
CA TYR A 182 0.24 -2.85 14.87
C TYR A 182 0.47 -4.36 14.74
N PRO A 183 0.92 -5.04 15.81
CA PRO A 183 1.32 -4.49 17.11
C PRO A 183 2.58 -3.61 17.03
N LEU A 184 2.72 -2.62 17.93
CA LEU A 184 3.84 -1.66 17.90
C LEU A 184 5.22 -2.32 18.03
N SER A 185 5.27 -3.52 18.61
CA SER A 185 6.50 -4.33 18.74
C SER A 185 7.05 -4.85 17.40
N VAL A 186 6.24 -4.84 16.34
CA VAL A 186 6.62 -5.36 15.01
C VAL A 186 6.43 -4.32 13.89
N LEU A 187 6.50 -3.04 14.23
CA LEU A 187 6.50 -1.96 13.24
C LEU A 187 7.55 -2.22 12.17
N ARG A 188 7.11 -2.35 10.91
CA ARG A 188 8.02 -2.57 9.77
C ARG A 188 7.42 -2.11 8.46
N VAL A 189 8.28 -1.69 7.53
CA VAL A 189 7.91 -1.44 6.14
C VAL A 189 7.83 -2.78 5.42
N ILE A 190 6.80 -2.96 4.60
CA ILE A 190 6.61 -4.14 3.76
C ILE A 190 7.34 -3.89 2.44
N LYS A 191 8.29 -4.79 2.14
CA LYS A 191 9.08 -4.78 0.91
C LYS A 191 8.58 -5.85 -0.05
#